data_9ee5a2a7a323660c909e7c9e362b624e
#
_entry.id   9ee5a2a7a323660c909e7c9e362b624e
#
_cell.length_a   1.000
_cell.length_b   1.000
_cell.length_c   1.000
_cell.angle_alpha   90.00
_cell.angle_beta   90.00
_cell.angle_gamma   90.00
#
_symmetry.space_group_name_H-M   'P 1'
#
loop_
_entity.id
_entity.type
_entity.pdbx_description
1 polymer ?
#
loop_
_entity_poly.entity_id
_entity_poly.type
_entity_poly.pdbx_seq_one_letter_code
_entity_poly.pdbx_strand_id
1 'polypeptide(L)'
;MHYHIVGIAGAGMSAIAHVLLDQGHTVGGSDVQRNALTEALEQRGALIRDGHDPAWIAGADALVATSAVRDDHIELIAARERGIPVLRRADIWREWSRQRQVVAVAGAHGKTTTTALIALMLTRAGVNPGFLIGGETPDLGTNARWGDPAAPLVVEADEYDRTFLALTPDVAVITNVEWEHVDIYPSPEEYDAAFRAFAGHVAQPQRLIVCGDDPGALRIVGHTDAQQYGIEEAIARNPASCRVALMDWMAAHVRYDGAVTHFDLWRYDRRTCGTRLEGGYTMRLVGDHNVRNALAAIATATTLGIDRTAIAAALAEYRGARRRFDIKGEVNGIIVIDDYAHHPTEARATLAAVCTRFPERRIIVYLQPHTFSRTYAMLDAWANAFDAADVVRIGDVYAARETGDPHAAACALAARIVHHDVQVAGDVEAATAILAALLRPGDVLLTLGAGDGYRTGDMIMTRLKSGLSTT
;
A
#
# COMPACT_ATOMS: atom_id res chain seq x y z
N MET A 1 18.20 -24.79 -4.44
CA MET A 1 17.39 -24.83 -5.66
C MET A 1 17.64 -23.57 -6.48
N HIS A 2 17.50 -23.67 -7.79
CA HIS A 2 17.52 -22.54 -8.70
C HIS A 2 16.10 -22.19 -9.14
N TYR A 3 15.65 -20.96 -8.82
CA TYR A 3 14.35 -20.45 -9.22
C TYR A 3 14.50 -19.47 -10.38
N HIS A 4 13.67 -19.62 -11.41
CA HIS A 4 13.53 -18.62 -12.47
C HIS A 4 12.22 -17.87 -12.30
N ILE A 5 12.25 -16.52 -12.20
CA ILE A 5 11.07 -15.69 -11.90
C ILE A 5 10.68 -14.87 -13.14
N VAL A 6 9.50 -15.10 -13.67
CA VAL A 6 8.92 -14.34 -14.80
C VAL A 6 8.16 -13.14 -14.26
N GLY A 7 8.51 -11.94 -14.74
CA GLY A 7 7.97 -10.67 -14.24
C GLY A 7 8.64 -10.21 -12.96
N ILE A 8 9.96 -10.44 -12.83
CA ILE A 8 10.75 -10.21 -11.62
C ILE A 8 10.86 -8.74 -11.20
N ALA A 9 10.65 -7.79 -12.12
CA ALA A 9 10.68 -6.36 -11.84
C ALA A 9 9.44 -5.84 -11.07
N GLY A 10 8.37 -6.64 -11.00
CA GLY A 10 7.19 -6.31 -10.20
C GLY A 10 7.47 -6.36 -8.70
N ALA A 11 6.90 -5.43 -7.91
CA ALA A 11 7.15 -5.32 -6.47
C ALA A 11 6.91 -6.63 -5.69
N GLY A 12 5.82 -7.36 -5.97
CA GLY A 12 5.53 -8.63 -5.31
C GLY A 12 6.49 -9.77 -5.72
N MET A 13 6.94 -9.78 -6.99
CA MET A 13 7.84 -10.82 -7.48
C MET A 13 9.28 -10.57 -7.04
N SER A 14 9.73 -9.30 -7.01
CA SER A 14 11.04 -8.93 -6.46
C SER A 14 11.12 -9.24 -4.96
N ALA A 15 10.04 -9.02 -4.21
CA ALA A 15 9.97 -9.40 -2.80
C ALA A 15 10.14 -10.91 -2.59
N ILE A 16 9.47 -11.74 -3.41
CA ILE A 16 9.66 -13.20 -3.40
C ILE A 16 11.12 -13.56 -3.75
N ALA A 17 11.72 -12.90 -4.75
CA ALA A 17 13.12 -13.11 -5.13
C ALA A 17 14.08 -12.83 -3.96
N HIS A 18 13.89 -11.72 -3.24
CA HIS A 18 14.68 -11.39 -2.04
C HIS A 18 14.59 -12.48 -0.98
N VAL A 19 13.38 -12.98 -0.70
CA VAL A 19 13.17 -14.04 0.29
C VAL A 19 13.84 -15.36 -0.15
N LEU A 20 13.72 -15.74 -1.41
CA LEU A 20 14.38 -16.95 -1.92
C LEU A 20 15.91 -16.86 -1.83
N LEU A 21 16.49 -15.67 -2.10
CA LEU A 21 17.92 -15.43 -1.89
C LEU A 21 18.31 -15.53 -0.40
N ASP A 22 17.49 -15.00 0.52
CA ASP A 22 17.71 -15.15 1.97
C ASP A 22 17.68 -16.61 2.43
N GLN A 23 16.85 -17.43 1.79
CA GLN A 23 16.77 -18.87 2.04
C GLN A 23 17.97 -19.65 1.45
N GLY A 24 18.91 -18.98 0.79
CA GLY A 24 20.10 -19.59 0.19
C GLY A 24 19.83 -20.24 -1.16
N HIS A 25 18.74 -19.90 -1.83
CA HIS A 25 18.46 -20.32 -3.19
C HIS A 25 19.16 -19.43 -4.20
N THR A 26 19.41 -19.93 -5.41
CA THR A 26 19.83 -19.13 -6.55
C THR A 26 18.60 -18.63 -7.29
N VAL A 27 18.62 -17.37 -7.71
CA VAL A 27 17.49 -16.73 -8.40
C VAL A 27 17.95 -16.18 -9.74
N GLY A 28 17.25 -16.58 -10.79
CA GLY A 28 17.25 -15.91 -12.09
C GLY A 28 15.87 -15.32 -12.35
N GLY A 29 15.77 -14.44 -13.35
CA GLY A 29 14.47 -13.93 -13.76
C GLY A 29 14.50 -13.11 -15.02
N SER A 30 13.32 -12.89 -15.58
CA SER A 30 13.07 -12.18 -16.81
C SER A 30 12.01 -11.10 -16.61
N ASP A 31 12.19 -9.95 -17.25
CA ASP A 31 11.18 -8.89 -17.31
C ASP A 31 11.41 -8.02 -18.56
N VAL A 32 10.38 -7.36 -19.04
CA VAL A 32 10.48 -6.39 -20.15
C VAL A 32 11.01 -5.02 -19.70
N GLN A 33 11.06 -4.79 -18.37
CA GLN A 33 11.52 -3.55 -17.78
C GLN A 33 12.59 -3.80 -16.72
N ARG A 34 13.55 -2.89 -16.63
CA ARG A 34 14.48 -2.79 -15.51
C ARG A 34 14.13 -1.61 -14.62
N ASN A 35 14.34 -1.77 -13.32
CA ASN A 35 14.11 -0.73 -12.33
C ASN A 35 15.04 -0.93 -11.11
N ALA A 36 14.93 -0.06 -10.11
CA ALA A 36 15.73 -0.13 -8.89
C ALA A 36 15.58 -1.47 -8.13
N LEU A 37 14.41 -2.15 -8.24
CA LEU A 37 14.19 -3.45 -7.59
C LEU A 37 15.03 -4.55 -8.28
N THR A 38 15.10 -4.55 -9.60
CA THR A 38 15.97 -5.50 -10.35
C THR A 38 17.44 -5.25 -10.09
N GLU A 39 17.86 -3.98 -10.02
CA GLU A 39 19.24 -3.62 -9.68
C GLU A 39 19.64 -4.10 -8.27
N ALA A 40 18.75 -3.93 -7.29
CA ALA A 40 18.97 -4.43 -5.93
C ALA A 40 19.10 -5.97 -5.88
N LEU A 41 18.33 -6.70 -6.69
CA LEU A 41 18.44 -8.16 -6.79
C LEU A 41 19.75 -8.59 -7.44
N GLU A 42 20.21 -7.90 -8.51
CA GLU A 42 21.50 -8.16 -9.16
C GLU A 42 22.69 -7.94 -8.21
N GLN A 43 22.64 -6.88 -7.38
CA GLN A 43 23.65 -6.65 -6.34
C GLN A 43 23.71 -7.79 -5.32
N ARG A 44 22.63 -8.55 -5.16
CA ARG A 44 22.55 -9.75 -4.33
C ARG A 44 22.89 -11.04 -5.06
N GLY A 45 23.26 -10.96 -6.32
CA GLY A 45 23.69 -12.10 -7.14
C GLY A 45 22.57 -12.77 -7.95
N ALA A 46 21.40 -12.18 -8.07
CA ALA A 46 20.38 -12.65 -8.99
C ALA A 46 20.78 -12.39 -10.45
N LEU A 47 20.41 -13.30 -11.35
CA LEU A 47 20.66 -13.16 -12.79
C LEU A 47 19.40 -12.62 -13.49
N ILE A 48 19.38 -11.33 -13.78
CA ILE A 48 18.24 -10.67 -14.43
C ILE A 48 18.44 -10.55 -15.94
N ARG A 49 17.40 -10.89 -16.70
CA ARG A 49 17.40 -10.84 -18.18
C ARG A 49 16.33 -9.87 -18.66
N ASP A 50 16.66 -9.12 -19.73
CA ASP A 50 15.75 -8.14 -20.35
C ASP A 50 14.94 -8.81 -21.46
N GLY A 51 13.62 -8.81 -21.33
CA GLY A 51 12.71 -9.53 -22.22
C GLY A 51 12.42 -10.95 -21.75
N HIS A 52 12.07 -11.82 -22.67
CA HIS A 52 11.69 -13.22 -22.39
C HIS A 52 12.28 -14.16 -23.45
N ASP A 53 12.89 -15.27 -23.01
CA ASP A 53 13.44 -16.29 -23.89
C ASP A 53 13.30 -17.70 -23.24
N PRO A 54 12.73 -18.70 -23.94
CA PRO A 54 12.65 -20.07 -23.48
C PRO A 54 13.97 -20.73 -23.08
N ALA A 55 15.11 -20.21 -23.58
CA ALA A 55 16.43 -20.71 -23.22
C ALA A 55 16.85 -20.36 -21.80
N TRP A 56 16.34 -19.27 -21.24
CA TRP A 56 16.79 -18.74 -19.94
C TRP A 56 16.35 -19.57 -18.72
N ILE A 57 15.35 -20.42 -18.89
CA ILE A 57 14.89 -21.33 -17.83
C ILE A 57 15.76 -22.61 -17.72
N ALA A 58 16.79 -22.74 -18.56
CA ALA A 58 17.65 -23.92 -18.53
C ALA A 58 18.36 -24.04 -17.17
N GLY A 59 18.22 -25.22 -16.54
CA GLY A 59 18.79 -25.50 -15.22
C GLY A 59 17.99 -24.95 -14.04
N ALA A 60 16.82 -24.37 -14.28
CA ALA A 60 15.91 -24.02 -13.19
C ALA A 60 15.24 -25.27 -12.60
N ASP A 61 15.20 -25.34 -11.27
CA ASP A 61 14.45 -26.37 -10.53
C ASP A 61 12.96 -26.07 -10.46
N ALA A 62 12.59 -24.78 -10.52
CA ALA A 62 11.22 -24.30 -10.58
C ALA A 62 11.14 -22.93 -11.26
N LEU A 63 10.02 -22.67 -11.93
CA LEU A 63 9.68 -21.36 -12.48
C LEU A 63 8.58 -20.74 -11.61
N VAL A 64 8.74 -19.46 -11.23
CA VAL A 64 7.71 -18.70 -10.52
C VAL A 64 7.20 -17.60 -11.44
N ALA A 65 5.90 -17.55 -11.70
CA ALA A 65 5.33 -16.59 -12.62
C ALA A 65 4.36 -15.63 -11.92
N THR A 66 4.44 -14.33 -12.29
CA THR A 66 3.41 -13.35 -11.91
C THR A 66 2.07 -13.71 -12.55
N SER A 67 0.96 -13.34 -11.91
CA SER A 67 -0.39 -13.46 -12.48
C SER A 67 -0.59 -12.61 -13.75
N ALA A 68 0.25 -11.61 -13.93
CA ALA A 68 0.28 -10.80 -15.14
C ALA A 68 0.59 -11.58 -16.41
N VAL A 69 1.28 -12.70 -16.27
CA VAL A 69 1.75 -13.54 -17.37
C VAL A 69 0.71 -14.63 -17.65
N ARG A 70 0.21 -14.65 -18.88
CA ARG A 70 -0.78 -15.64 -19.34
C ARG A 70 -0.15 -17.01 -19.49
N ASP A 71 -0.99 -18.04 -19.52
CA ASP A 71 -0.53 -19.43 -19.61
C ASP A 71 0.13 -19.80 -20.97
N ASP A 72 -0.07 -18.97 -21.98
CA ASP A 72 0.53 -19.06 -23.32
C ASP A 72 1.92 -18.37 -23.43
N HIS A 73 2.48 -17.89 -22.30
CA HIS A 73 3.80 -17.27 -22.27
C HIS A 73 4.92 -18.24 -22.62
N ILE A 74 5.88 -17.79 -23.44
CA ILE A 74 6.93 -18.66 -24.02
C ILE A 74 7.78 -19.40 -22.98
N GLU A 75 8.12 -18.74 -21.85
CA GLU A 75 8.92 -19.38 -20.78
C GLU A 75 8.08 -20.39 -19.98
N LEU A 76 6.76 -20.14 -19.80
CA LEU A 76 5.85 -21.08 -19.13
C LEU A 76 5.62 -22.34 -19.98
N ILE A 77 5.45 -22.17 -21.29
CA ILE A 77 5.33 -23.30 -22.22
C ILE A 77 6.61 -24.14 -22.17
N ALA A 78 7.78 -23.50 -22.31
CA ALA A 78 9.06 -24.20 -22.29
C ALA A 78 9.34 -24.92 -20.95
N ALA A 79 8.88 -24.34 -19.81
CA ALA A 79 8.99 -24.97 -18.50
C ALA A 79 8.16 -26.26 -18.44
N ARG A 80 6.90 -26.22 -18.90
CA ARG A 80 6.00 -27.39 -18.96
C ARG A 80 6.56 -28.48 -19.86
N GLU A 81 7.07 -28.13 -21.04
CA GLU A 81 7.69 -29.07 -21.98
C GLU A 81 8.93 -29.78 -21.40
N ARG A 82 9.70 -29.09 -20.54
CA ARG A 82 10.89 -29.62 -19.87
C ARG A 82 10.59 -30.29 -18.54
N GLY A 83 9.31 -30.34 -18.10
CA GLY A 83 8.91 -30.90 -16.83
C GLY A 83 9.35 -30.05 -15.61
N ILE A 84 9.67 -28.76 -15.82
CA ILE A 84 9.99 -27.84 -14.75
C ILE A 84 8.69 -27.36 -14.09
N PRO A 85 8.53 -27.49 -12.75
CA PRO A 85 7.34 -27.02 -12.05
C PRO A 85 7.11 -25.53 -12.28
N VAL A 86 5.88 -25.14 -12.64
CA VAL A 86 5.45 -23.75 -12.76
C VAL A 86 4.62 -23.39 -11.54
N LEU A 87 5.16 -22.52 -10.72
CA LEU A 87 4.56 -22.01 -9.49
C LEU A 87 3.95 -20.62 -9.71
N ARG A 88 2.90 -20.32 -9.01
CA ARG A 88 2.33 -19.00 -8.89
C ARG A 88 2.60 -18.42 -7.50
N ARG A 89 2.41 -17.10 -7.32
CA ARG A 89 2.56 -16.44 -5.99
C ARG A 89 1.76 -17.16 -4.91
N ALA A 90 0.57 -17.65 -5.24
CA ALA A 90 -0.28 -18.40 -4.32
C ALA A 90 0.36 -19.70 -3.81
N ASP A 91 1.17 -20.39 -4.63
CA ASP A 91 1.84 -21.61 -4.22
C ASP A 91 2.95 -21.33 -3.23
N ILE A 92 3.70 -20.23 -3.44
CA ILE A 92 4.71 -19.72 -2.52
C ILE A 92 4.07 -19.34 -1.17
N TRP A 93 2.92 -18.63 -1.19
CA TRP A 93 2.18 -18.27 0.02
C TRP A 93 1.73 -19.48 0.83
N ARG A 94 1.19 -20.51 0.18
CA ARG A 94 0.78 -21.76 0.84
C ARG A 94 1.96 -22.45 1.51
N GLU A 95 3.09 -22.53 0.81
CA GLU A 95 4.29 -23.18 1.34
C GLU A 95 4.83 -22.43 2.56
N TRP A 96 4.96 -21.12 2.49
CA TRP A 96 5.47 -20.33 3.61
C TRP A 96 4.51 -20.30 4.81
N SER A 97 3.20 -20.31 4.58
CA SER A 97 2.20 -20.40 5.65
C SER A 97 2.24 -21.74 6.42
N ARG A 98 2.79 -22.80 5.82
CA ARG A 98 2.98 -24.07 6.51
C ARG A 98 4.25 -24.12 7.37
N GLN A 99 5.22 -23.28 7.03
CA GLN A 99 6.54 -23.32 7.62
C GLN A 99 6.67 -22.46 8.88
N ARG A 100 5.83 -21.43 9.02
CA ARG A 100 5.98 -20.44 10.10
C ARG A 100 4.69 -19.68 10.39
N GLN A 101 4.66 -19.03 11.54
CA GLN A 101 3.57 -18.12 11.93
C GLN A 101 3.44 -16.98 10.93
N VAL A 102 2.23 -16.76 10.42
CA VAL A 102 1.95 -15.69 9.44
C VAL A 102 1.07 -14.61 10.06
N VAL A 103 1.48 -13.37 9.87
CA VAL A 103 0.68 -12.15 10.11
C VAL A 103 0.34 -11.56 8.76
N ALA A 104 -0.93 -11.58 8.37
CA ALA A 104 -1.39 -11.11 7.08
C ALA A 104 -2.19 -9.80 7.20
N VAL A 105 -1.82 -8.78 6.41
CA VAL A 105 -2.51 -7.48 6.40
C VAL A 105 -3.22 -7.31 5.06
N ALA A 106 -4.53 -7.40 5.07
CA ALA A 106 -5.42 -7.22 3.92
C ALA A 106 -6.25 -5.95 4.04
N GLY A 107 -6.86 -5.53 2.93
CA GLY A 107 -7.75 -4.38 2.82
C GLY A 107 -7.50 -3.60 1.54
N ALA A 108 -8.42 -2.77 1.10
CA ALA A 108 -8.24 -1.95 -0.09
C ALA A 108 -7.07 -0.97 0.11
N HIS A 109 -7.01 -0.28 1.25
CA HIS A 109 -6.04 0.78 1.53
C HIS A 109 -5.29 0.54 2.86
N GLY A 110 -4.09 1.12 2.99
CA GLY A 110 -3.30 1.09 4.24
C GLY A 110 -2.49 -0.19 4.47
N LYS A 111 -2.57 -1.19 3.61
CA LYS A 111 -1.83 -2.46 3.72
C LYS A 111 -0.33 -2.26 3.94
N THR A 112 0.33 -1.54 3.03
CA THR A 112 1.78 -1.28 3.04
C THR A 112 2.25 -0.63 4.35
N THR A 113 1.59 0.45 4.75
CA THR A 113 1.94 1.19 5.97
C THR A 113 1.76 0.32 7.22
N THR A 114 0.65 -0.41 7.31
CA THR A 114 0.36 -1.29 8.46
C THR A 114 1.35 -2.45 8.53
N THR A 115 1.64 -3.12 7.40
CA THR A 115 2.62 -4.20 7.32
C THR A 115 4.02 -3.72 7.74
N ALA A 116 4.44 -2.56 7.23
CA ALA A 116 5.73 -1.96 7.57
C ALA A 116 5.83 -1.59 9.06
N LEU A 117 4.79 -1.01 9.63
CA LEU A 117 4.74 -0.69 11.06
C LEU A 117 4.84 -1.95 11.93
N ILE A 118 4.10 -3.02 11.61
CA ILE A 118 4.18 -4.30 12.34
C ILE A 118 5.59 -4.87 12.25
N ALA A 119 6.18 -4.93 11.06
CA ALA A 119 7.53 -5.44 10.85
C ALA A 119 8.58 -4.62 11.64
N LEU A 120 8.42 -3.29 11.67
CA LEU A 120 9.31 -2.40 12.43
C LEU A 120 9.15 -2.59 13.93
N MET A 121 7.92 -2.69 14.45
CA MET A 121 7.64 -2.95 15.87
C MET A 121 8.29 -4.25 16.34
N LEU A 122 8.15 -5.33 15.58
CA LEU A 122 8.80 -6.62 15.86
C LEU A 122 10.33 -6.47 15.83
N THR A 123 10.88 -5.78 14.85
CA THR A 123 12.33 -5.57 14.72
C THR A 123 12.88 -4.77 15.91
N ARG A 124 12.18 -3.73 16.37
CA ARG A 124 12.60 -2.93 17.54
C ARG A 124 12.45 -3.66 18.86
N ALA A 125 11.58 -4.65 18.91
CA ALA A 125 11.47 -5.57 20.06
C ALA A 125 12.57 -6.65 20.09
N GLY A 126 13.53 -6.61 19.16
CA GLY A 126 14.58 -7.63 19.06
C GLY A 126 14.15 -8.93 18.38
N VAL A 127 12.93 -8.98 17.86
CA VAL A 127 12.47 -10.07 17.01
C VAL A 127 13.03 -9.84 15.60
N ASN A 128 13.53 -10.88 14.97
CA ASN A 128 13.99 -10.82 13.57
C ASN A 128 12.91 -11.36 12.62
N PRO A 129 11.82 -10.60 12.37
CA PRO A 129 10.70 -11.09 11.56
C PRO A 129 11.07 -11.26 10.11
N GLY A 130 10.43 -12.20 9.43
CA GLY A 130 10.28 -12.13 7.98
C GLY A 130 9.23 -11.08 7.63
N PHE A 131 9.37 -10.46 6.46
CA PHE A 131 8.34 -9.57 5.95
C PHE A 131 8.35 -9.46 4.42
N LEU A 132 7.16 -9.20 3.86
CA LEU A 132 6.96 -8.83 2.47
C LEU A 132 6.00 -7.65 2.42
N ILE A 133 6.50 -6.53 1.92
CA ILE A 133 5.83 -5.22 1.90
C ILE A 133 5.75 -4.76 0.45
N GLY A 134 4.63 -4.22 0.03
CA GLY A 134 4.38 -3.76 -1.35
C GLY A 134 5.19 -2.54 -1.79
N GLY A 135 5.95 -1.93 -0.89
CA GLY A 135 6.77 -0.75 -1.17
C GLY A 135 8.05 -0.71 -0.36
N GLU A 136 9.01 0.08 -0.81
CA GLU A 136 10.26 0.29 -0.07
C GLU A 136 10.00 1.06 1.23
N THR A 137 10.63 0.58 2.30
CA THR A 137 10.55 1.19 3.63
C THR A 137 11.95 1.56 4.10
N PRO A 138 12.30 2.86 4.14
CA PRO A 138 13.63 3.31 4.52
C PRO A 138 14.06 2.81 5.91
N ASP A 139 13.12 2.65 6.84
CA ASP A 139 13.38 2.22 8.21
C ASP A 139 13.71 0.73 8.34
N LEU A 140 13.35 -0.09 7.35
CA LEU A 140 13.67 -1.51 7.27
C LEU A 140 14.79 -1.81 6.24
N GLY A 141 15.14 -0.84 5.39
CA GLY A 141 16.21 -0.92 4.39
C GLY A 141 15.91 -1.82 3.17
N THR A 142 14.75 -2.48 3.15
CA THR A 142 14.29 -3.35 2.08
C THR A 142 12.78 -3.53 2.14
N ASN A 143 12.17 -3.98 1.06
CA ASN A 143 10.74 -4.32 1.02
C ASN A 143 10.47 -5.80 1.38
N ALA A 144 11.50 -6.65 1.47
CA ALA A 144 11.33 -8.06 1.81
C ALA A 144 12.56 -8.64 2.51
N ARG A 145 12.31 -9.55 3.45
CA ARG A 145 13.33 -10.29 4.19
C ARG A 145 12.72 -11.60 4.70
N TRP A 146 13.51 -12.69 4.68
CA TRP A 146 13.07 -13.95 5.30
C TRP A 146 13.10 -13.88 6.83
N GLY A 147 14.12 -13.28 7.41
CA GLY A 147 14.29 -13.20 8.86
C GLY A 147 14.58 -14.56 9.51
N ASP A 148 14.36 -14.63 10.83
CA ASP A 148 14.48 -15.88 11.58
C ASP A 148 13.27 -16.78 11.29
N PRO A 149 13.45 -18.06 10.90
CA PRO A 149 12.34 -18.98 10.67
C PRO A 149 11.43 -19.19 11.89
N ALA A 150 11.92 -19.01 13.10
CA ALA A 150 11.14 -19.10 14.33
C ALA A 150 10.30 -17.84 14.62
N ALA A 151 10.63 -16.72 13.96
CA ALA A 151 9.90 -15.47 14.10
C ALA A 151 8.72 -15.38 13.12
N PRO A 152 7.71 -14.54 13.37
CA PRO A 152 6.60 -14.35 12.45
C PRO A 152 7.02 -13.87 11.06
N LEU A 153 6.26 -14.23 10.03
CA LEU A 153 6.31 -13.68 8.69
C LEU A 153 5.16 -12.67 8.52
N VAL A 154 5.48 -11.39 8.36
CA VAL A 154 4.51 -10.32 8.17
C VAL A 154 4.33 -10.06 6.67
N VAL A 155 3.12 -10.26 6.17
CA VAL A 155 2.84 -10.24 4.73
C VAL A 155 1.78 -9.20 4.40
N GLU A 156 2.08 -8.35 3.42
CA GLU A 156 1.04 -7.57 2.75
C GLU A 156 0.20 -8.52 1.89
N ALA A 157 -1.01 -8.80 2.37
CA ALA A 157 -1.94 -9.77 1.78
C ALA A 157 -2.81 -9.05 0.72
N ASP A 158 -2.23 -8.92 -0.48
CA ASP A 158 -2.85 -8.24 -1.61
C ASP A 158 -4.02 -9.08 -2.15
N GLU A 159 -5.21 -8.47 -2.20
CA GLU A 159 -6.44 -9.07 -2.69
C GLU A 159 -6.48 -9.20 -4.21
N TYR A 160 -5.62 -8.48 -4.93
CA TYR A 160 -5.52 -8.58 -6.38
C TYR A 160 -5.26 -10.05 -6.77
N ASP A 161 -5.94 -10.53 -7.79
CA ASP A 161 -5.84 -11.91 -8.28
C ASP A 161 -6.21 -12.98 -7.22
N ARG A 162 -6.92 -12.58 -6.15
CA ARG A 162 -7.35 -13.46 -5.04
C ARG A 162 -6.20 -14.20 -4.36
N THR A 163 -4.95 -13.75 -4.54
CA THR A 163 -3.76 -14.46 -4.04
C THR A 163 -3.72 -14.53 -2.52
N PHE A 164 -4.27 -13.52 -1.82
CA PHE A 164 -4.35 -13.53 -0.34
C PHE A 164 -5.12 -14.73 0.23
N LEU A 165 -6.01 -15.37 -0.55
CA LEU A 165 -6.73 -16.58 -0.15
C LEU A 165 -5.83 -17.82 -0.07
N ALA A 166 -4.59 -17.74 -0.52
CA ALA A 166 -3.63 -18.81 -0.36
C ALA A 166 -2.93 -18.79 1.01
N LEU A 167 -3.04 -17.68 1.76
CA LEU A 167 -2.49 -17.55 3.10
C LEU A 167 -3.39 -18.25 4.14
N THR A 168 -2.74 -18.84 5.15
CA THR A 168 -3.40 -19.32 6.38
C THR A 168 -2.81 -18.54 7.57
N PRO A 169 -3.32 -17.34 7.85
CA PRO A 169 -2.73 -16.46 8.84
C PRO A 169 -3.06 -16.89 10.27
N ASP A 170 -2.06 -16.82 11.16
CA ASP A 170 -2.25 -16.91 12.61
C ASP A 170 -2.85 -15.62 13.18
N VAL A 171 -2.49 -14.48 12.60
CA VAL A 171 -3.09 -13.18 12.89
C VAL A 171 -3.41 -12.50 11.55
N ALA A 172 -4.61 -12.01 11.39
CA ALA A 172 -4.99 -11.23 10.21
C ALA A 172 -5.48 -9.84 10.60
N VAL A 173 -5.16 -8.89 9.74
CA VAL A 173 -5.68 -7.52 9.79
C VAL A 173 -6.53 -7.27 8.56
N ILE A 174 -7.70 -6.65 8.74
CA ILE A 174 -8.51 -6.07 7.66
C ILE A 174 -8.60 -4.57 7.91
N THR A 175 -7.91 -3.77 7.11
CA THR A 175 -7.85 -2.32 7.29
C THR A 175 -9.13 -1.62 6.86
N ASN A 176 -9.66 -1.99 5.71
CA ASN A 176 -10.94 -1.53 5.15
C ASN A 176 -11.36 -2.45 4.02
N VAL A 177 -12.65 -2.39 3.64
CA VAL A 177 -13.19 -3.15 2.51
C VAL A 177 -14.03 -2.22 1.65
N GLU A 178 -13.41 -1.73 0.60
CA GLU A 178 -14.00 -0.88 -0.42
C GLU A 178 -13.79 -1.55 -1.78
N TRP A 179 -14.85 -1.64 -2.59
CA TRP A 179 -14.80 -2.36 -3.86
C TRP A 179 -13.77 -1.76 -4.80
N GLU A 180 -12.80 -2.57 -5.17
CA GLU A 180 -11.70 -2.25 -6.05
C GLU A 180 -11.40 -3.43 -6.99
N HIS A 181 -10.44 -3.27 -7.92
CA HIS A 181 -10.05 -4.33 -8.87
C HIS A 181 -11.22 -4.90 -9.66
N VAL A 182 -11.95 -4.00 -10.34
CA VAL A 182 -13.17 -4.32 -11.12
C VAL A 182 -12.93 -5.34 -12.24
N ASP A 183 -11.68 -5.50 -12.65
CA ASP A 183 -11.21 -6.51 -13.61
C ASP A 183 -11.16 -7.94 -13.02
N ILE A 184 -11.01 -8.06 -11.69
CA ILE A 184 -10.93 -9.33 -10.94
C ILE A 184 -12.22 -9.62 -10.19
N TYR A 185 -12.89 -8.58 -9.71
CA TYR A 185 -14.12 -8.67 -8.93
C TYR A 185 -15.25 -7.91 -9.65
N PRO A 186 -16.06 -8.60 -10.46
CA PRO A 186 -17.12 -7.99 -11.25
C PRO A 186 -18.19 -7.27 -10.42
N SER A 187 -18.30 -7.60 -9.13
CA SER A 187 -19.29 -6.97 -8.23
C SER A 187 -18.75 -6.78 -6.81
N PRO A 188 -19.33 -5.82 -6.04
CA PRO A 188 -19.04 -5.66 -4.63
C PRO A 188 -19.26 -6.93 -3.79
N GLU A 189 -20.28 -7.73 -4.15
CA GLU A 189 -20.63 -8.97 -3.45
C GLU A 189 -19.51 -10.03 -3.58
N GLU A 190 -18.89 -10.14 -4.77
CA GLU A 190 -17.77 -11.05 -5.00
C GLU A 190 -16.52 -10.58 -4.24
N TYR A 191 -16.28 -9.28 -4.19
CA TYR A 191 -15.20 -8.68 -3.40
C TYR A 191 -15.39 -8.99 -1.91
N ASP A 192 -16.60 -8.72 -1.38
CA ASP A 192 -16.98 -9.04 -0.01
C ASP A 192 -16.84 -10.55 0.30
N ALA A 193 -17.24 -11.42 -0.64
CA ALA A 193 -17.12 -12.87 -0.45
C ALA A 193 -15.66 -13.32 -0.33
N ALA A 194 -14.74 -12.72 -1.09
CA ALA A 194 -13.31 -13.00 -0.99
C ALA A 194 -12.76 -12.58 0.38
N PHE A 195 -13.13 -11.40 0.90
CA PHE A 195 -12.70 -10.97 2.23
C PHE A 195 -13.31 -11.81 3.36
N ARG A 196 -14.57 -12.27 3.22
CA ARG A 196 -15.16 -13.24 4.18
C ARG A 196 -14.40 -14.56 4.19
N ALA A 197 -14.02 -15.06 3.01
CA ALA A 197 -13.22 -16.27 2.90
C ALA A 197 -11.85 -16.10 3.57
N PHE A 198 -11.16 -14.97 3.32
CA PHE A 198 -9.90 -14.64 3.98
C PHE A 198 -10.04 -14.56 5.51
N ALA A 199 -11.06 -13.86 6.01
CA ALA A 199 -11.33 -13.78 7.46
C ALA A 199 -11.57 -15.16 8.08
N GLY A 200 -12.22 -16.07 7.33
CA GLY A 200 -12.47 -17.44 7.73
C GLY A 200 -11.22 -18.33 7.82
N HIS A 201 -10.08 -17.90 7.28
CA HIS A 201 -8.81 -18.65 7.43
C HIS A 201 -8.16 -18.44 8.80
N VAL A 202 -8.60 -17.45 9.59
CA VAL A 202 -8.09 -17.23 10.96
C VAL A 202 -8.79 -18.19 11.93
N ALA A 203 -8.04 -19.16 12.46
CA ALA A 203 -8.61 -20.19 13.31
C ALA A 203 -9.20 -19.67 14.64
N GLN A 204 -8.66 -18.56 15.16
CA GLN A 204 -9.10 -17.92 16.39
C GLN A 204 -9.64 -16.52 16.07
N PRO A 205 -10.96 -16.27 16.18
CA PRO A 205 -11.54 -14.96 15.82
C PRO A 205 -10.88 -13.77 16.55
N GLN A 206 -10.39 -13.97 17.78
CA GLN A 206 -9.69 -12.93 18.56
C GLN A 206 -8.32 -12.54 17.96
N ARG A 207 -7.84 -13.28 16.97
CA ARG A 207 -6.63 -12.97 16.19
C ARG A 207 -6.93 -12.32 14.85
N LEU A 208 -8.22 -12.06 14.57
CA LEU A 208 -8.67 -11.21 13.48
C LEU A 208 -8.85 -9.78 14.02
N ILE A 209 -8.18 -8.82 13.41
CA ILE A 209 -8.14 -7.42 13.82
C ILE A 209 -8.73 -6.58 12.68
N VAL A 210 -9.78 -5.83 12.93
CA VAL A 210 -10.54 -5.13 11.89
C VAL A 210 -10.79 -3.67 12.23
N CYS A 211 -10.83 -2.82 11.21
CA CYS A 211 -11.19 -1.42 11.39
C CYS A 211 -12.68 -1.30 11.72
N GLY A 212 -12.99 -0.87 12.94
CA GLY A 212 -14.35 -0.62 13.41
C GLY A 212 -14.96 0.67 12.86
N ASP A 213 -14.15 1.57 12.29
CA ASP A 213 -14.60 2.79 11.59
C ASP A 213 -15.02 2.51 10.16
N ASP A 214 -14.65 1.34 9.60
CA ASP A 214 -14.94 0.99 8.22
C ASP A 214 -16.19 0.12 8.10
N PRO A 215 -17.26 0.62 7.45
CA PRO A 215 -18.51 -0.15 7.30
C PRO A 215 -18.32 -1.43 6.49
N GLY A 216 -17.37 -1.44 5.53
CA GLY A 216 -17.05 -2.60 4.72
C GLY A 216 -16.42 -3.70 5.56
N ALA A 217 -15.39 -3.38 6.35
CA ALA A 217 -14.75 -4.34 7.25
C ALA A 217 -15.76 -4.92 8.28
N LEU A 218 -16.62 -4.08 8.85
CA LEU A 218 -17.67 -4.53 9.76
C LEU A 218 -18.69 -5.46 9.08
N ARG A 219 -19.04 -5.20 7.82
CA ARG A 219 -19.92 -6.05 7.02
C ARG A 219 -19.33 -7.44 6.76
N ILE A 220 -18.00 -7.53 6.65
CA ILE A 220 -17.29 -8.80 6.43
C ILE A 220 -17.33 -9.67 7.68
N VAL A 221 -17.00 -9.10 8.84
CA VAL A 221 -16.85 -9.88 10.08
C VAL A 221 -18.16 -10.11 10.83
N GLY A 222 -19.18 -9.29 10.59
CA GLY A 222 -20.51 -9.45 11.21
C GLY A 222 -20.42 -9.45 12.75
N HIS A 223 -20.91 -10.53 13.37
CA HIS A 223 -20.96 -10.69 14.83
C HIS A 223 -19.86 -11.61 15.38
N THR A 224 -18.70 -11.70 14.71
CA THR A 224 -17.57 -12.48 15.21
C THR A 224 -16.89 -11.81 16.41
N ASP A 225 -16.08 -12.59 17.15
CA ASP A 225 -15.25 -12.08 18.24
C ASP A 225 -13.96 -11.38 17.76
N ALA A 226 -13.92 -10.91 16.51
CA ALA A 226 -12.80 -10.15 15.99
C ALA A 226 -12.50 -8.92 16.86
N GLN A 227 -11.23 -8.59 17.02
CA GLN A 227 -10.83 -7.34 17.68
C GLN A 227 -11.13 -6.16 16.76
N GLN A 228 -11.71 -5.10 17.30
CA GLN A 228 -12.03 -3.90 16.54
C GLN A 228 -11.15 -2.73 17.00
N TYR A 229 -10.72 -1.90 16.03
CA TYR A 229 -9.99 -0.67 16.32
C TYR A 229 -10.59 0.54 15.58
N GLY A 230 -10.44 1.73 16.15
CA GLY A 230 -10.94 2.97 15.53
C GLY A 230 -10.60 4.23 16.30
N ILE A 231 -11.07 5.37 15.78
CA ILE A 231 -10.85 6.70 16.35
C ILE A 231 -12.14 7.20 17.01
N GLU A 232 -12.07 7.69 18.24
CA GLU A 232 -13.22 8.18 19.01
C GLU A 232 -14.05 9.24 18.25
N GLU A 233 -13.40 10.20 17.61
CA GLU A 233 -14.08 11.29 16.88
C GLU A 233 -14.82 10.80 15.61
N ALA A 234 -14.33 9.75 14.96
CA ALA A 234 -15.01 9.16 13.80
C ALA A 234 -16.33 8.52 14.22
N ILE A 235 -16.39 7.99 15.44
CA ILE A 235 -17.58 7.41 16.05
C ILE A 235 -18.62 8.51 16.35
N ALA A 236 -18.19 9.63 16.91
CA ALA A 236 -19.08 10.76 17.22
C ALA A 236 -19.73 11.38 15.97
N ARG A 237 -19.07 11.31 14.81
CA ARG A 237 -19.58 11.80 13.53
C ARG A 237 -20.58 10.86 12.85
N ASN A 238 -20.67 9.59 13.27
CA ASN A 238 -21.65 8.63 12.75
C ASN A 238 -22.50 8.01 13.88
N PRO A 239 -23.54 8.72 14.36
CA PRO A 239 -24.38 8.29 15.47
C PRO A 239 -25.18 7.00 15.18
N ALA A 240 -25.27 6.55 13.93
CA ALA A 240 -25.86 5.25 13.58
C ALA A 240 -25.02 4.06 14.06
N SER A 241 -23.77 4.26 14.39
CA SER A 241 -22.93 3.28 15.06
C SER A 241 -23.12 3.33 16.57
N CYS A 242 -24.23 2.80 17.09
CA CYS A 242 -24.42 2.55 18.53
C CYS A 242 -23.39 1.59 19.15
N ARG A 243 -22.22 1.41 18.52
CA ARG A 243 -21.15 0.49 18.90
C ARG A 243 -19.93 1.15 19.54
N VAL A 244 -20.01 2.45 19.89
CA VAL A 244 -18.93 3.21 20.57
C VAL A 244 -18.36 2.48 21.80
N ALA A 245 -19.16 1.66 22.46
CA ALA A 245 -18.76 0.99 23.69
C ALA A 245 -18.00 -0.33 23.49
N LEU A 246 -17.65 -0.73 22.27
CA LEU A 246 -17.18 -2.09 22.01
C LEU A 246 -15.90 -2.19 21.17
N MET A 247 -15.21 -1.09 20.88
CA MET A 247 -13.89 -1.17 20.22
C MET A 247 -12.82 -1.62 21.20
N ASP A 248 -12.09 -2.67 20.85
CA ASP A 248 -11.02 -3.18 21.70
C ASP A 248 -9.84 -2.21 21.80
N TRP A 249 -9.61 -1.43 20.74
CA TRP A 249 -8.50 -0.48 20.62
C TRP A 249 -9.01 0.84 20.06
N MET A 250 -8.87 1.92 20.82
CA MET A 250 -9.41 3.23 20.44
C MET A 250 -8.36 4.31 20.61
N ALA A 251 -8.12 5.10 19.55
CA ALA A 251 -7.39 6.35 19.65
C ALA A 251 -8.34 7.48 20.04
N ALA A 252 -8.00 8.19 21.09
CA ALA A 252 -8.71 9.39 21.54
C ALA A 252 -7.75 10.59 21.58
N HIS A 253 -8.32 11.81 21.65
CA HIS A 253 -7.54 13.06 21.72
C HIS A 253 -6.47 13.16 20.61
N VAL A 254 -6.81 12.76 19.38
CA VAL A 254 -5.90 12.87 18.25
C VAL A 254 -5.59 14.33 17.96
N ARG A 255 -4.30 14.66 17.95
CA ARG A 255 -3.80 16.02 17.69
C ARG A 255 -2.68 15.98 16.66
N TYR A 256 -2.73 16.91 15.73
CA TYR A 256 -1.74 17.09 14.68
C TYR A 256 -0.92 18.34 15.00
N ASP A 257 0.39 18.18 15.21
CA ASP A 257 1.34 19.25 15.43
C ASP A 257 2.40 19.26 14.34
N GLY A 258 2.13 19.99 13.26
CA GLY A 258 2.95 20.02 12.07
C GLY A 258 3.17 18.62 11.46
N ALA A 259 4.36 18.08 11.66
CA ALA A 259 4.77 16.77 11.12
C ALA A 259 4.52 15.60 12.07
N VAL A 260 3.93 15.85 13.24
CA VAL A 260 3.80 14.86 14.32
C VAL A 260 2.33 14.71 14.70
N THR A 261 1.92 13.47 14.89
CA THR A 261 0.59 13.13 15.41
C THR A 261 0.73 12.57 16.81
N HIS A 262 -0.11 13.04 17.72
CA HIS A 262 -0.21 12.56 19.10
C HIS A 262 -1.61 12.00 19.32
N PHE A 263 -1.72 10.90 20.04
CA PHE A 263 -3.01 10.35 20.47
C PHE A 263 -2.88 9.53 21.75
N ASP A 264 -3.98 9.42 22.50
CA ASP A 264 -4.10 8.53 23.65
C ASP A 264 -4.71 7.22 23.19
N LEU A 265 -4.10 6.10 23.57
CA LEU A 265 -4.62 4.76 23.28
C LEU A 265 -5.44 4.27 24.45
N TRP A 266 -6.69 3.97 24.19
CA TRP A 266 -7.61 3.31 25.11
C TRP A 266 -7.87 1.87 24.70
N ARG A 267 -7.94 0.98 25.69
CA ARG A 267 -8.27 -0.43 25.47
C ARG A 267 -9.53 -0.81 26.22
N TYR A 268 -10.43 -1.50 25.54
CA TYR A 268 -11.61 -2.11 26.13
C TYR A 268 -11.29 -3.56 26.54
N ASP A 269 -11.57 -3.89 27.81
CA ASP A 269 -11.47 -5.26 28.32
C ASP A 269 -12.88 -5.89 28.33
N ARG A 270 -13.12 -6.81 27.41
CA ARG A 270 -14.40 -7.52 27.25
C ARG A 270 -14.81 -8.31 28.49
N ARG A 271 -13.85 -8.74 29.36
CA ARG A 271 -14.14 -9.53 30.57
C ARG A 271 -14.64 -8.66 31.69
N THR A 272 -14.07 -7.48 31.87
CA THR A 272 -14.45 -6.53 32.92
C THR A 272 -15.48 -5.49 32.45
N CYS A 273 -15.79 -5.45 31.15
CA CYS A 273 -16.61 -4.43 30.50
C CYS A 273 -16.10 -3.01 30.82
N GLY A 274 -14.80 -2.84 30.99
CA GLY A 274 -14.17 -1.57 31.31
C GLY A 274 -13.17 -1.10 30.27
N THR A 275 -12.99 0.23 30.18
CA THR A 275 -11.95 0.83 29.36
C THR A 275 -10.80 1.31 30.25
N ARG A 276 -9.56 1.19 29.75
CA ARG A 276 -8.41 1.75 30.44
C ARG A 276 -7.50 2.49 29.44
N LEU A 277 -6.88 3.54 29.91
CA LEU A 277 -5.84 4.24 29.19
C LEU A 277 -4.56 3.37 29.18
N GLU A 278 -4.12 2.96 28.02
CA GLU A 278 -2.83 2.28 27.83
C GLU A 278 -1.67 3.29 27.80
N GLY A 279 -1.93 4.53 27.34
CA GLY A 279 -1.02 5.67 27.38
C GLY A 279 -0.98 6.46 26.08
N GLY A 280 -0.15 7.51 26.08
CA GLY A 280 0.05 8.38 24.91
C GLY A 280 1.04 7.78 23.92
N TYR A 281 0.78 8.02 22.63
CA TYR A 281 1.63 7.64 21.50
C TYR A 281 1.93 8.85 20.62
N THR A 282 3.05 8.79 19.94
CA THR A 282 3.52 9.83 19.03
C THR A 282 3.99 9.16 17.75
N MET A 283 3.65 9.73 16.58
CA MET A 283 4.13 9.24 15.28
C MET A 283 4.38 10.41 14.32
N ARG A 284 5.23 10.16 13.31
CA ARG A 284 5.57 11.15 12.28
C ARG A 284 4.60 11.19 11.09
N LEU A 285 3.68 10.24 11.00
CA LEU A 285 2.67 10.22 9.95
C LEU A 285 1.48 11.10 10.36
N VAL A 286 0.92 11.85 9.42
CA VAL A 286 -0.22 12.73 9.61
C VAL A 286 -1.47 12.14 8.94
N GLY A 287 -2.64 12.42 9.51
CA GLY A 287 -3.93 12.01 8.98
C GLY A 287 -4.57 10.83 9.70
N ASP A 288 -5.89 10.85 9.79
CA ASP A 288 -6.72 9.85 10.49
C ASP A 288 -6.48 8.43 9.94
N HIS A 289 -6.28 8.29 8.63
CA HIS A 289 -5.97 7.00 8.03
C HIS A 289 -4.67 6.39 8.57
N ASN A 290 -3.66 7.20 8.85
CA ASN A 290 -2.41 6.75 9.46
C ASN A 290 -2.57 6.44 10.95
N VAL A 291 -3.45 7.12 11.68
CA VAL A 291 -3.82 6.75 13.05
C VAL A 291 -4.47 5.36 13.06
N ARG A 292 -5.39 5.07 12.12
CA ARG A 292 -6.00 3.74 11.96
C ARG A 292 -4.95 2.67 11.62
N ASN A 293 -4.03 2.96 10.69
CA ASN A 293 -2.92 2.04 10.36
C ASN A 293 -2.04 1.75 11.60
N ALA A 294 -1.76 2.77 12.40
CA ALA A 294 -1.01 2.63 13.66
C ALA A 294 -1.76 1.78 14.69
N LEU A 295 -3.08 2.00 14.86
CA LEU A 295 -3.92 1.19 15.75
C LEU A 295 -3.93 -0.29 15.37
N ALA A 296 -4.07 -0.58 14.08
CA ALA A 296 -4.00 -1.93 13.54
C ALA A 296 -2.64 -2.60 13.88
N ALA A 297 -1.55 -1.86 13.66
CA ALA A 297 -0.20 -2.34 13.97
C ALA A 297 0.03 -2.54 15.47
N ILE A 298 -0.42 -1.60 16.32
CA ILE A 298 -0.34 -1.70 17.78
C ILE A 298 -1.12 -2.92 18.28
N ALA A 299 -2.36 -3.10 17.82
CA ALA A 299 -3.20 -4.24 18.19
C ALA A 299 -2.55 -5.57 17.80
N THR A 300 -1.97 -5.63 16.59
CA THR A 300 -1.27 -6.81 16.09
C THR A 300 -0.01 -7.10 16.91
N ALA A 301 0.86 -6.12 17.11
CA ALA A 301 2.09 -6.27 17.88
C ALA A 301 1.80 -6.70 19.33
N THR A 302 0.77 -6.10 19.96
CA THR A 302 0.35 -6.48 21.31
C THR A 302 -0.22 -7.90 21.35
N THR A 303 -0.99 -8.33 20.35
CA THR A 303 -1.50 -9.71 20.21
C THR A 303 -0.34 -10.72 20.08
N LEU A 304 0.79 -10.29 19.52
CA LEU A 304 2.03 -11.09 19.43
C LEU A 304 2.90 -11.01 20.68
N GLY A 305 2.48 -10.26 21.72
CA GLY A 305 3.20 -10.17 23.00
C GLY A 305 4.34 -9.15 23.01
N ILE A 306 4.37 -8.23 22.04
CA ILE A 306 5.41 -7.19 21.97
C ILE A 306 5.19 -6.13 23.08
N ASP A 307 6.28 -5.75 23.73
CA ASP A 307 6.27 -4.74 24.78
C ASP A 307 5.90 -3.36 24.24
N ARG A 308 5.12 -2.63 25.02
CA ARG A 308 4.65 -1.29 24.70
C ARG A 308 5.78 -0.31 24.38
N THR A 309 6.91 -0.40 25.07
CA THR A 309 8.05 0.50 24.87
C THR A 309 8.63 0.34 23.46
N ALA A 310 8.78 -0.90 23.00
CA ALA A 310 9.22 -1.20 21.64
C ALA A 310 8.21 -0.72 20.58
N ILE A 311 6.91 -0.91 20.83
CA ILE A 311 5.82 -0.42 19.97
C ILE A 311 5.88 1.11 19.86
N ALA A 312 5.96 1.81 20.98
CA ALA A 312 6.01 3.28 21.00
C ALA A 312 7.26 3.84 20.31
N ALA A 313 8.43 3.22 20.53
CA ALA A 313 9.68 3.62 19.88
C ALA A 313 9.60 3.44 18.37
N ALA A 314 9.12 2.29 17.88
CA ALA A 314 8.95 2.03 16.44
C ALA A 314 8.00 3.05 15.79
N LEU A 315 6.88 3.36 16.46
CA LEU A 315 5.91 4.31 15.94
C LEU A 315 6.48 5.73 15.84
N ALA A 316 7.24 6.17 16.86
CA ALA A 316 7.84 7.50 16.89
C ALA A 316 8.93 7.71 15.84
N GLU A 317 9.64 6.66 15.43
CA GLU A 317 10.71 6.76 14.45
C GLU A 317 10.29 6.47 13.01
N TYR A 318 9.15 5.78 12.78
CA TYR A 318 8.70 5.40 11.45
C TYR A 318 8.49 6.61 10.55
N ARG A 319 9.17 6.62 9.40
CA ARG A 319 9.18 7.72 8.42
C ARG A 319 8.23 7.52 7.26
N GLY A 320 7.58 6.35 7.18
CA GLY A 320 6.70 5.98 6.08
C GLY A 320 7.35 5.07 5.05
N ALA A 321 6.56 4.65 4.07
CA ALA A 321 7.03 3.94 2.88
C ALA A 321 7.19 4.91 1.72
N ARG A 322 8.08 4.58 0.78
CA ARG A 322 8.23 5.33 -0.47
C ARG A 322 6.88 5.43 -1.19
N ARG A 323 6.63 6.59 -1.79
CA ARG A 323 5.37 6.86 -2.48
C ARG A 323 4.12 6.75 -1.60
N ARG A 324 4.22 6.96 -0.27
CA ARG A 324 3.11 7.07 0.68
C ARG A 324 3.32 8.31 1.52
N PHE A 325 2.68 9.43 1.09
CA PHE A 325 2.96 10.77 1.62
C PHE A 325 4.47 11.08 1.63
N ASP A 326 5.14 10.72 0.54
CA ASP A 326 6.60 10.81 0.40
C ASP A 326 7.02 12.24 0.06
N ILE A 327 7.54 12.98 1.03
CA ILE A 327 8.05 14.33 0.81
C ILE A 327 9.38 14.24 0.08
N LYS A 328 9.36 14.52 -1.23
CA LYS A 328 10.53 14.49 -2.10
C LYS A 328 11.53 15.59 -1.77
N GLY A 329 11.06 16.68 -1.18
CA GLY A 329 11.86 17.81 -0.72
C GLY A 329 11.15 19.15 -0.80
N GLU A 330 11.87 20.19 -0.36
CA GLU A 330 11.47 21.59 -0.51
C GLU A 330 12.58 22.36 -1.24
N VAL A 331 12.22 23.06 -2.32
CA VAL A 331 13.14 23.90 -3.10
C VAL A 331 12.43 25.21 -3.45
N ASN A 332 13.09 26.34 -3.22
CA ASN A 332 12.56 27.69 -3.47
C ASN A 332 11.19 27.94 -2.79
N GLY A 333 10.96 27.34 -1.60
CA GLY A 333 9.70 27.43 -0.88
C GLY A 333 8.56 26.58 -1.45
N ILE A 334 8.81 25.75 -2.46
CA ILE A 334 7.87 24.77 -3.03
C ILE A 334 8.17 23.40 -2.44
N ILE A 335 7.14 22.76 -1.85
CA ILE A 335 7.21 21.37 -1.36
C ILE A 335 6.65 20.45 -2.41
N VAL A 336 7.33 19.35 -2.69
CA VAL A 336 6.83 18.28 -3.58
C VAL A 336 6.60 17.02 -2.75
N ILE A 337 5.38 16.49 -2.84
CA ILE A 337 4.93 15.26 -2.15
C ILE A 337 4.45 14.27 -3.22
N ASP A 338 4.88 13.02 -3.12
CA ASP A 338 4.39 11.93 -3.96
C ASP A 338 3.58 10.93 -3.14
N ASP A 339 2.44 10.51 -3.67
CA ASP A 339 1.62 9.47 -3.07
C ASP A 339 1.08 8.51 -4.13
N TYR A 340 1.09 7.25 -3.81
CA TYR A 340 0.62 6.16 -4.67
C TYR A 340 -0.92 6.14 -4.82
N ALA A 341 -1.62 7.01 -4.10
CA ALA A 341 -3.08 7.11 -4.10
C ALA A 341 -3.64 7.18 -5.52
N HIS A 342 -4.47 6.22 -5.87
CA HIS A 342 -5.08 6.06 -7.19
C HIS A 342 -6.57 5.71 -7.10
N HIS A 343 -7.11 5.71 -5.89
CA HIS A 343 -8.53 5.58 -5.57
C HIS A 343 -9.07 6.91 -4.99
N PRO A 344 -10.33 7.31 -5.25
CA PRO A 344 -10.89 8.57 -4.74
C PRO A 344 -10.79 8.72 -3.22
N THR A 345 -10.99 7.62 -2.48
CA THR A 345 -10.89 7.59 -1.01
C THR A 345 -9.46 7.85 -0.53
N GLU A 346 -8.45 7.25 -1.19
CA GLU A 346 -7.05 7.50 -0.89
C GLU A 346 -6.68 8.97 -1.18
N ALA A 347 -7.09 9.48 -2.36
CA ALA A 347 -6.81 10.86 -2.76
C ALA A 347 -7.38 11.86 -1.75
N ARG A 348 -8.63 11.67 -1.29
CA ARG A 348 -9.24 12.51 -0.24
C ARG A 348 -8.46 12.42 1.08
N ALA A 349 -8.08 11.23 1.49
CA ALA A 349 -7.35 11.02 2.75
C ALA A 349 -5.96 11.66 2.71
N THR A 350 -5.22 11.51 1.60
CA THR A 350 -3.90 12.13 1.41
C THR A 350 -4.02 13.65 1.33
N LEU A 351 -4.98 14.17 0.57
CA LEU A 351 -5.21 15.61 0.47
C LEU A 351 -5.57 16.23 1.83
N ALA A 352 -6.43 15.60 2.61
CA ALA A 352 -6.76 16.03 3.96
C ALA A 352 -5.52 16.06 4.88
N ALA A 353 -4.63 15.07 4.77
CA ALA A 353 -3.38 15.04 5.51
C ALA A 353 -2.41 16.16 5.07
N VAL A 354 -2.36 16.50 3.76
CA VAL A 354 -1.59 17.63 3.24
C VAL A 354 -2.13 18.95 3.80
N CYS A 355 -3.45 19.17 3.76
CA CYS A 355 -4.09 20.35 4.33
C CYS A 355 -3.82 20.50 5.83
N THR A 356 -3.88 19.39 6.58
CA THR A 356 -3.59 19.36 8.02
C THR A 356 -2.13 19.75 8.30
N ARG A 357 -1.20 19.24 7.49
CA ARG A 357 0.23 19.49 7.69
C ARG A 357 0.69 20.88 7.22
N PHE A 358 0.03 21.43 6.21
CA PHE A 358 0.40 22.69 5.55
C PHE A 358 -0.81 23.63 5.39
N PRO A 359 -1.46 24.04 6.48
CA PRO A 359 -2.78 24.68 6.46
C PRO A 359 -2.81 26.03 5.74
N GLU A 360 -1.66 26.70 5.60
CA GLU A 360 -1.59 28.04 4.98
C GLU A 360 -0.98 28.02 3.57
N ARG A 361 -0.68 26.83 3.04
CA ARG A 361 -0.07 26.71 1.72
C ARG A 361 -1.12 26.42 0.64
N ARG A 362 -0.93 27.01 -0.54
CA ARG A 362 -1.73 26.64 -1.72
C ARG A 362 -1.36 25.24 -2.17
N ILE A 363 -2.38 24.42 -2.41
CA ILE A 363 -2.22 22.99 -2.74
C ILE A 363 -2.57 22.75 -4.20
N ILE A 364 -1.59 22.33 -4.97
CA ILE A 364 -1.71 21.92 -6.35
C ILE A 364 -1.68 20.40 -6.41
N VAL A 365 -2.75 19.79 -6.92
CA VAL A 365 -2.84 18.33 -7.12
C VAL A 365 -2.57 18.00 -8.58
N TYR A 366 -1.69 17.04 -8.82
CA TYR A 366 -1.54 16.34 -10.08
C TYR A 366 -1.95 14.89 -9.89
N LEU A 367 -3.00 14.46 -10.57
CA LEU A 367 -3.45 13.07 -10.59
C LEU A 367 -3.11 12.42 -11.93
N GLN A 368 -2.37 11.31 -11.91
CA GLN A 368 -2.32 10.40 -13.05
C GLN A 368 -3.27 9.22 -12.79
N PRO A 369 -4.42 9.14 -13.48
CA PRO A 369 -5.35 8.02 -13.31
C PRO A 369 -4.68 6.71 -13.77
N HIS A 370 -5.04 5.59 -13.13
CA HIS A 370 -4.43 4.29 -13.41
C HIS A 370 -5.47 3.32 -13.94
N THR A 371 -5.25 2.78 -15.14
CA THR A 371 -6.08 1.92 -15.98
C THR A 371 -7.39 2.56 -16.47
N PHE A 372 -7.82 2.18 -17.66
CA PHE A 372 -9.07 2.68 -18.23
C PHE A 372 -10.29 2.11 -17.49
N SER A 373 -10.27 0.81 -17.21
CA SER A 373 -11.36 0.12 -16.52
C SER A 373 -11.68 0.76 -15.17
N ARG A 374 -10.65 1.03 -14.32
CA ARG A 374 -10.82 1.70 -13.04
C ARG A 374 -11.29 3.15 -13.22
N THR A 375 -10.68 3.89 -14.13
CA THR A 375 -11.05 5.29 -14.39
C THR A 375 -12.52 5.42 -14.71
N TYR A 376 -13.05 4.60 -15.65
CA TYR A 376 -14.45 4.65 -16.05
C TYR A 376 -15.40 4.12 -14.97
N ALA A 377 -15.01 3.08 -14.24
CA ALA A 377 -15.85 2.53 -13.15
C ALA A 377 -16.04 3.50 -11.99
N MET A 378 -15.10 4.42 -11.77
CA MET A 378 -15.08 5.31 -10.61
C MET A 378 -15.30 6.78 -10.93
N LEU A 379 -15.73 7.14 -12.15
CA LEU A 379 -15.91 8.53 -12.57
C LEU A 379 -16.71 9.36 -11.57
N ASP A 380 -17.84 8.85 -11.08
CA ASP A 380 -18.70 9.57 -10.16
C ASP A 380 -18.11 9.69 -8.75
N ALA A 381 -17.28 8.73 -8.33
CA ALA A 381 -16.62 8.74 -7.03
C ALA A 381 -15.52 9.83 -6.94
N TRP A 382 -14.95 10.23 -8.09
CA TRP A 382 -13.98 11.32 -8.16
C TRP A 382 -14.61 12.72 -8.09
N ALA A 383 -15.92 12.86 -8.23
CA ALA A 383 -16.58 14.17 -8.39
C ALA A 383 -16.14 15.19 -7.34
N ASN A 384 -16.08 14.82 -6.07
CA ASN A 384 -15.72 15.70 -4.94
C ASN A 384 -14.41 15.26 -4.25
N ALA A 385 -13.51 14.57 -4.98
CA ALA A 385 -12.29 14.05 -4.37
C ALA A 385 -11.25 15.14 -4.08
N PHE A 386 -11.38 16.30 -4.68
CA PHE A 386 -10.38 17.39 -4.65
C PHE A 386 -10.91 18.72 -4.09
N ASP A 387 -12.02 18.71 -3.35
CA ASP A 387 -12.64 19.94 -2.82
C ASP A 387 -11.68 20.80 -1.97
N ALA A 388 -10.69 20.17 -1.34
CA ALA A 388 -9.71 20.86 -0.51
C ALA A 388 -8.43 21.28 -1.26
N ALA A 389 -8.35 21.07 -2.58
CA ALA A 389 -7.24 21.55 -3.41
C ALA A 389 -7.53 22.95 -3.95
N ASP A 390 -6.49 23.73 -4.24
CA ASP A 390 -6.63 25.02 -4.93
C ASP A 390 -6.60 24.86 -6.45
N VAL A 391 -5.85 23.87 -6.94
CA VAL A 391 -5.67 23.61 -8.37
C VAL A 391 -5.59 22.11 -8.60
N VAL A 392 -6.28 21.60 -9.64
CA VAL A 392 -6.25 20.19 -10.04
C VAL A 392 -5.78 20.06 -11.49
N ARG A 393 -4.80 19.20 -11.70
CA ARG A 393 -4.30 18.83 -13.03
C ARG A 393 -4.38 17.32 -13.21
N ILE A 394 -5.04 16.89 -14.27
CA ILE A 394 -5.26 15.47 -14.57
C ILE A 394 -4.32 15.07 -15.71
N GLY A 395 -3.43 14.16 -15.45
CA GLY A 395 -2.55 13.55 -16.46
C GLY A 395 -3.27 12.52 -17.32
N ASP A 396 -2.70 12.18 -18.44
CA ASP A 396 -3.16 11.09 -19.28
C ASP A 396 -3.19 9.78 -18.50
N VAL A 397 -4.18 8.92 -18.76
CA VAL A 397 -4.36 7.66 -18.03
C VAL A 397 -3.16 6.74 -18.25
N TYR A 398 -2.59 6.23 -17.18
CA TYR A 398 -1.59 5.17 -17.25
C TYR A 398 -2.28 3.84 -17.59
N ALA A 399 -2.08 3.38 -18.82
CA ALA A 399 -2.81 2.24 -19.38
C ALA A 399 -2.47 0.89 -18.74
N ALA A 400 -1.25 0.75 -18.17
CA ALA A 400 -0.70 -0.52 -17.69
C ALA A 400 -0.78 -1.60 -18.78
N ARG A 401 -1.75 -2.52 -18.71
CA ARG A 401 -1.93 -3.63 -19.64
C ARG A 401 -3.15 -3.44 -20.55
N GLU A 402 -3.88 -2.36 -20.34
CA GLU A 402 -5.11 -2.09 -21.09
C GLU A 402 -4.80 -1.27 -22.35
N THR A 403 -5.71 -1.30 -23.31
CA THR A 403 -5.63 -0.51 -24.54
C THR A 403 -6.74 0.51 -24.57
N GLY A 404 -6.45 1.74 -25.00
CA GLY A 404 -7.42 2.83 -25.07
C GLY A 404 -6.75 4.14 -25.45
N ASP A 405 -7.51 5.22 -25.40
CA ASP A 405 -7.00 6.59 -25.57
C ASP A 405 -6.78 7.22 -24.19
N PRO A 406 -5.50 7.40 -23.75
CA PRO A 406 -5.19 7.95 -22.44
C PRO A 406 -5.72 9.36 -22.21
N HIS A 407 -5.67 10.19 -23.25
CA HIS A 407 -6.10 11.58 -23.17
C HIS A 407 -7.63 11.71 -23.13
N ALA A 408 -8.35 10.96 -23.97
CA ALA A 408 -9.80 10.96 -23.96
C ALA A 408 -10.37 10.48 -22.61
N ALA A 409 -9.77 9.46 -22.00
CA ALA A 409 -10.18 8.99 -20.68
C ALA A 409 -9.89 10.01 -19.57
N ALA A 410 -8.75 10.72 -19.62
CA ALA A 410 -8.44 11.83 -18.72
C ALA A 410 -9.45 12.98 -18.86
N CYS A 411 -9.85 13.32 -20.08
CA CYS A 411 -10.90 14.32 -20.35
C CYS A 411 -12.25 13.91 -19.77
N ALA A 412 -12.62 12.63 -19.91
CA ALA A 412 -13.87 12.10 -19.34
C ALA A 412 -13.87 12.20 -17.80
N LEU A 413 -12.74 11.91 -17.16
CA LEU A 413 -12.58 12.06 -15.72
C LEU A 413 -12.64 13.54 -15.30
N ALA A 414 -11.88 14.42 -15.96
CA ALA A 414 -11.86 15.84 -15.64
C ALA A 414 -13.25 16.49 -15.74
N ALA A 415 -14.06 16.05 -16.70
CA ALA A 415 -15.43 16.53 -16.87
C ALA A 415 -16.39 16.14 -15.73
N ARG A 416 -16.03 15.12 -14.90
CA ARG A 416 -16.83 14.69 -13.75
C ARG A 416 -16.41 15.36 -12.44
N ILE A 417 -15.18 15.85 -12.36
CA ILE A 417 -14.66 16.50 -11.16
C ILE A 417 -15.31 17.87 -10.99
N VAL A 418 -15.97 18.08 -9.87
CA VAL A 418 -16.57 19.36 -9.49
C VAL A 418 -15.52 20.21 -8.79
N HIS A 419 -14.79 21.02 -9.55
CA HIS A 419 -13.74 21.88 -9.01
C HIS A 419 -13.59 23.15 -9.87
N HIS A 420 -13.28 24.29 -9.23
CA HIS A 420 -13.20 25.60 -9.90
C HIS A 420 -12.00 25.74 -10.86
N ASP A 421 -10.92 25.00 -10.64
CA ASP A 421 -9.72 24.99 -11.49
C ASP A 421 -9.24 23.55 -11.72
N VAL A 422 -9.93 22.82 -12.60
CA VAL A 422 -9.56 21.49 -13.06
C VAL A 422 -9.26 21.51 -14.56
N GLN A 423 -8.11 20.96 -14.96
CA GLN A 423 -7.68 20.88 -16.36
C GLN A 423 -6.91 19.60 -16.63
N VAL A 424 -7.02 19.09 -17.88
CA VAL A 424 -6.16 17.99 -18.33
C VAL A 424 -4.78 18.54 -18.68
N ALA A 425 -3.74 17.85 -18.24
CA ALA A 425 -2.35 18.25 -18.38
C ALA A 425 -1.53 17.42 -19.38
N GLY A 426 -2.16 16.37 -19.97
CA GLY A 426 -1.51 15.49 -20.95
C GLY A 426 -0.55 14.48 -20.31
N ASP A 427 0.47 14.08 -21.06
CA ASP A 427 1.50 13.14 -20.61
C ASP A 427 2.41 13.76 -19.52
N VAL A 428 3.36 12.96 -18.99
CA VAL A 428 4.27 13.38 -17.92
C VAL A 428 5.10 14.60 -18.28
N GLU A 429 5.54 14.70 -19.52
CA GLU A 429 6.36 15.79 -20.04
C GLU A 429 5.55 17.10 -20.16
N ALA A 430 4.35 17.03 -20.73
CA ALA A 430 3.41 18.17 -20.84
C ALA A 430 2.95 18.64 -19.46
N ALA A 431 2.56 17.71 -18.60
CA ALA A 431 2.18 17.99 -17.21
C ALA A 431 3.31 18.67 -16.43
N THR A 432 4.56 18.22 -16.60
CA THR A 432 5.73 18.85 -15.98
C THR A 432 5.92 20.30 -16.45
N ALA A 433 5.71 20.58 -17.74
CA ALA A 433 5.83 21.94 -18.27
C ALA A 433 4.73 22.86 -17.72
N ILE A 434 3.48 22.39 -17.71
CA ILE A 434 2.32 23.13 -17.19
C ILE A 434 2.51 23.44 -15.69
N LEU A 435 2.87 22.45 -14.90
CA LEU A 435 3.04 22.60 -13.45
C LEU A 435 4.25 23.47 -13.11
N ALA A 436 5.36 23.35 -13.84
CA ALA A 436 6.52 24.24 -13.65
C ALA A 436 6.19 25.72 -13.88
N ALA A 437 5.31 26.03 -14.85
CA ALA A 437 4.86 27.40 -15.10
C ALA A 437 3.82 27.90 -14.08
N LEU A 438 3.12 26.97 -13.40
CA LEU A 438 2.06 27.28 -12.43
C LEU A 438 2.58 27.49 -11.00
N LEU A 439 3.62 26.72 -10.61
CA LEU A 439 4.15 26.68 -9.26
C LEU A 439 4.86 27.97 -8.87
N ARG A 440 4.68 28.39 -7.62
CA ARG A 440 5.30 29.57 -7.01
C ARG A 440 5.72 29.29 -5.57
N PRO A 441 6.66 30.08 -5.00
CA PRO A 441 7.03 29.94 -3.58
C PRO A 441 5.82 29.96 -2.65
N GLY A 442 5.77 29.02 -1.72
CA GLY A 442 4.65 28.82 -0.81
C GLY A 442 3.72 27.67 -1.21
N ASP A 443 3.86 27.10 -2.42
CA ASP A 443 3.01 26.01 -2.89
C ASP A 443 3.43 24.63 -2.34
N VAL A 444 2.43 23.75 -2.29
CA VAL A 444 2.63 22.31 -2.18
C VAL A 444 2.15 21.65 -3.47
N LEU A 445 3.03 20.94 -4.15
CA LEU A 445 2.67 20.04 -5.25
C LEU A 445 2.47 18.64 -4.71
N LEU A 446 1.26 18.10 -4.84
CA LEU A 446 0.92 16.74 -4.51
C LEU A 446 0.75 15.94 -5.80
N THR A 447 1.65 14.97 -6.06
CA THR A 447 1.51 14.02 -7.18
C THR A 447 0.81 12.76 -6.69
N LEU A 448 -0.24 12.33 -7.38
CA LEU A 448 -1.06 11.17 -7.05
C LEU A 448 -1.09 10.19 -8.22
N GLY A 449 -0.96 8.90 -7.93
CA GLY A 449 -1.13 7.84 -8.93
C GLY A 449 -0.23 6.63 -8.76
N ALA A 450 -0.70 5.47 -9.24
CA ALA A 450 0.03 4.21 -9.18
C ALA A 450 0.98 3.99 -10.38
N GLY A 451 0.86 4.81 -11.42
CA GLY A 451 1.69 4.75 -12.63
C GLY A 451 3.03 5.46 -12.50
N ASP A 452 3.49 6.05 -13.58
CA ASP A 452 4.75 6.78 -13.68
C ASP A 452 4.61 8.30 -13.44
N GLY A 453 3.43 8.79 -13.07
CA GLY A 453 3.13 10.19 -12.79
C GLY A 453 4.02 10.82 -11.69
N TYR A 454 4.61 10.02 -10.79
CA TYR A 454 5.60 10.50 -9.82
C TYR A 454 6.82 11.17 -10.48
N ARG A 455 7.15 10.79 -11.72
CA ARG A 455 8.24 11.39 -12.50
C ARG A 455 8.04 12.90 -12.71
N THR A 456 6.79 13.34 -12.80
CA THR A 456 6.46 14.78 -12.87
C THR A 456 7.02 15.53 -11.66
N GLY A 457 6.82 15.00 -10.46
CA GLY A 457 7.40 15.56 -9.22
C GLY A 457 8.92 15.57 -9.22
N ASP A 458 9.54 14.46 -9.64
CA ASP A 458 11.02 14.33 -9.71
C ASP A 458 11.62 15.30 -10.74
N MET A 459 10.99 15.46 -11.91
CA MET A 459 11.42 16.40 -12.96
C MET A 459 11.26 17.87 -12.50
N ILE A 460 10.19 18.19 -11.78
CA ILE A 460 10.00 19.53 -11.19
C ILE A 460 11.08 19.80 -10.14
N MET A 461 11.35 18.85 -9.23
CA MET A 461 12.44 19.00 -8.25
C MET A 461 13.80 19.25 -8.91
N THR A 462 14.08 18.56 -10.02
CA THR A 462 15.32 18.73 -10.78
C THR A 462 15.39 20.13 -11.41
N ARG A 463 14.31 20.60 -12.04
CA ARG A 463 14.23 21.95 -12.61
C ARG A 463 14.42 23.05 -11.57
N LEU A 464 13.74 22.93 -10.42
CA LEU A 464 13.84 23.90 -9.32
C LEU A 464 15.27 23.96 -8.75
N LYS A 465 15.98 22.82 -8.63
CA LYS A 465 17.37 22.77 -8.15
C LYS A 465 18.36 23.34 -9.15
N SER A 466 18.14 23.19 -10.46
CA SER A 466 19.03 23.70 -11.51
C SER A 466 18.91 25.20 -11.73
N GLY A 467 18.01 25.90 -11.04
CA GLY A 467 17.79 27.33 -11.23
C GLY A 467 17.25 27.70 -12.63
N LEU A 468 16.80 26.72 -13.41
CA LEU A 468 16.11 26.96 -14.67
C LEU A 468 14.76 27.60 -14.34
N SER A 469 14.79 28.95 -14.37
CA SER A 469 13.67 29.83 -14.10
C SER A 469 12.49 29.46 -14.99
N THR A 470 11.32 29.43 -14.40
CA THR A 470 10.02 29.51 -15.08
C THR A 470 9.87 30.90 -15.70
N THR A 471 10.45 31.13 -16.90
CA THR A 471 10.14 32.24 -17.78
C THR A 471 9.27 31.81 -18.93
#